data_1237707b01bae90f536921ec551f0ab3
#
_entry.id   1237707b01bae90f536921ec551f0ab3
#
_cell.length_a   1.000
_cell.length_b   1.000
_cell.length_c   1.000
_cell.angle_alpha   90.00
_cell.angle_beta   90.00
_cell.angle_gamma   90.00
#
_symmetry.space_group_name_H-M   'P 1'
#
loop_
_entity.id
_entity.type
_entity.pdbx_description
1 polymer ?
#
loop_
_entity_poly.entity_id
_entity_poly.type
_entity_poly.pdbx_seq_one_letter_code
_entity_poly.pdbx_strand_id
1 'polypeptide(L)'
;MKKIVAVIFVIIILLVSAIYLLIPATLIVSSISTINVTENAYRKFIIDNNTNWQKWWPSFTTTTENLNYKNYQFKIINKNINVVEIAAINDQDTIYTKLILAPLKTDTINVIWTTHFSTGSNPLKKVQTYQKAKELKSHFTELLNSMKKFLENDEAIYSFKIEKTKVNDPLLLSSKFKTHNYPTTTEIYKVIKELKDQIVLKDIKETGNPMLHVRMLDSSNYETMVAIPINKEILFDNKFAIKKMILGNLLVTDVKGGVANIQKAYDALDTYILDHRLISPAMPYESLITNRILESDTSKWESKVYYPIF
;
A
#
# COMPACT_ATOMS: atom_id res chain seq x y z
N MET A 1 -35.06 54.87 28.10
CA MET A 1 -33.97 54.86 27.12
C MET A 1 -32.58 54.72 27.72
N LYS A 2 -32.12 55.66 28.65
CA LYS A 2 -30.76 55.60 29.25
C LYS A 2 -30.39 54.28 29.92
N LYS A 3 -31.32 53.64 30.69
CA LYS A 3 -31.07 52.32 31.34
C LYS A 3 -30.87 51.15 30.32
N ILE A 4 -31.58 51.16 29.19
CA ILE A 4 -31.45 50.16 28.14
C ILE A 4 -30.10 50.28 27.42
N VAL A 5 -29.67 51.51 27.11
CA VAL A 5 -28.35 51.79 26.50
C VAL A 5 -27.22 51.37 27.45
N ALA A 6 -27.33 51.60 28.75
CA ALA A 6 -26.34 51.16 29.74
C ALA A 6 -26.24 49.62 29.80
N VAL A 7 -27.36 48.88 29.77
CA VAL A 7 -27.37 47.40 29.75
C VAL A 7 -26.72 46.85 28.47
N ILE A 8 -27.05 47.44 27.31
CA ILE A 8 -26.42 47.03 26.02
C ILE A 8 -24.90 47.26 26.07
N PHE A 9 -24.44 48.36 26.59
CA PHE A 9 -23.02 48.67 26.72
C PHE A 9 -22.26 47.67 27.61
N VAL A 10 -22.87 47.30 28.77
CA VAL A 10 -22.30 46.25 29.65
C VAL A 10 -22.22 44.90 28.94
N ILE A 11 -23.26 44.52 28.17
CA ILE A 11 -23.25 43.26 27.40
C ILE A 11 -22.12 43.26 26.37
N ILE A 12 -21.90 44.38 25.67
CA ILE A 12 -20.83 44.51 24.67
C ILE A 12 -19.46 44.36 25.37
N ILE A 13 -19.24 44.99 26.50
CA ILE A 13 -17.98 44.85 27.27
C ILE A 13 -17.75 43.39 27.68
N LEU A 14 -18.79 42.73 28.19
CA LEU A 14 -18.70 41.31 28.56
C LEU A 14 -18.37 40.42 27.36
N LEU A 15 -19.01 40.64 26.22
CA LEU A 15 -18.72 39.88 24.96
C LEU A 15 -17.28 40.11 24.49
N VAL A 16 -16.81 41.35 24.44
CA VAL A 16 -15.43 41.66 24.06
C VAL A 16 -14.45 41.03 25.05
N SER A 17 -14.70 41.13 26.34
CA SER A 17 -13.86 40.49 27.37
C SER A 17 -13.81 38.97 27.20
N ALA A 18 -14.95 38.32 26.90
CA ALA A 18 -15.03 36.90 26.65
C ALA A 18 -14.19 36.49 25.41
N ILE A 19 -14.19 37.28 24.33
CA ILE A 19 -13.35 37.02 23.14
C ILE A 19 -11.87 36.99 23.52
N TYR A 20 -11.40 37.93 24.35
CA TYR A 20 -10.00 37.98 24.76
C TYR A 20 -9.60 36.87 25.74
N LEU A 21 -10.53 36.44 26.59
CA LEU A 21 -10.29 35.32 27.52
C LEU A 21 -10.32 33.96 26.83
N LEU A 22 -11.22 33.76 25.85
CA LEU A 22 -11.44 32.44 25.20
C LEU A 22 -10.56 32.22 23.98
N ILE A 23 -10.19 33.28 23.24
CA ILE A 23 -9.39 33.16 22.04
C ILE A 23 -7.96 33.64 22.31
N PRO A 24 -6.95 32.75 22.36
CA PRO A 24 -5.57 33.14 22.62
C PRO A 24 -4.97 33.97 21.47
N ALA A 25 -3.84 34.63 21.71
CA ALA A 25 -3.14 35.45 20.73
C ALA A 25 -2.57 34.61 19.57
N THR A 26 -2.22 33.35 19.84
CA THR A 26 -1.73 32.38 18.84
C THR A 26 -2.58 31.12 18.92
N LEU A 27 -3.07 30.68 17.77
CA LEU A 27 -3.81 29.41 17.60
C LEU A 27 -2.92 28.41 16.91
N ILE A 28 -2.74 27.24 17.51
CA ILE A 28 -2.11 26.10 16.87
C ILE A 28 -3.23 25.22 16.36
N VAL A 29 -3.28 25.04 15.04
CA VAL A 29 -4.16 24.08 14.37
C VAL A 29 -3.38 22.83 14.09
N SER A 30 -3.85 21.71 14.63
CA SER A 30 -3.21 20.41 14.40
C SER A 30 -4.27 19.33 14.27
N SER A 31 -4.09 18.46 13.27
CA SER A 31 -4.80 17.19 13.12
C SER A 31 -3.80 16.06 13.04
N ILE A 32 -4.09 14.95 13.70
CA ILE A 32 -3.21 13.77 13.77
C ILE A 32 -4.00 12.58 13.29
N SER A 33 -3.37 11.76 12.46
CA SER A 33 -3.89 10.45 12.02
C SER A 33 -2.85 9.38 12.25
N THR A 34 -3.22 8.32 12.96
CA THR A 34 -2.42 7.10 13.05
C THR A 34 -2.79 6.21 11.88
N ILE A 35 -1.80 5.82 11.10
CA ILE A 35 -1.93 5.07 9.85
C ILE A 35 -1.13 3.78 9.97
N ASN A 36 -1.77 2.64 9.68
CA ASN A 36 -1.13 1.33 9.67
C ASN A 36 -0.45 1.13 8.30
N VAL A 37 0.73 1.69 8.16
CA VAL A 37 1.56 1.61 6.97
C VAL A 37 3.02 1.74 7.37
N THR A 38 3.92 1.18 6.58
CA THR A 38 5.36 1.33 6.80
C THR A 38 5.83 2.72 6.41
N GLU A 39 6.91 3.19 7.03
CA GLU A 39 7.54 4.45 6.65
C GLU A 39 7.93 4.47 5.16
N ASN A 40 8.46 3.36 4.63
CA ASN A 40 8.88 3.25 3.23
C ASN A 40 7.72 3.47 2.26
N ALA A 41 6.58 2.82 2.50
CA ALA A 41 5.38 3.01 1.67
C ALA A 41 4.86 4.46 1.76
N TYR A 42 4.80 5.05 2.97
CA TYR A 42 4.44 6.47 3.13
C TYR A 42 5.37 7.38 2.32
N ARG A 43 6.68 7.21 2.44
CA ARG A 43 7.67 8.05 1.72
C ARG A 43 7.47 7.95 0.21
N LYS A 44 7.35 6.75 -0.34
CA LYS A 44 7.13 6.48 -1.76
C LYS A 44 5.91 7.23 -2.32
N PHE A 45 4.80 7.28 -1.56
CA PHE A 45 3.56 7.89 -2.03
C PHE A 45 3.40 9.37 -1.66
N ILE A 46 4.01 9.83 -0.58
CA ILE A 46 3.79 11.19 -0.07
C ILE A 46 5.02 12.08 -0.27
N ILE A 47 6.23 11.54 -0.04
CA ILE A 47 7.46 12.34 -0.11
C ILE A 47 8.07 12.31 -1.51
N ASP A 48 8.33 11.12 -2.07
CA ASP A 48 9.21 10.97 -3.22
C ASP A 48 8.54 11.39 -4.54
N ASN A 49 7.23 11.26 -4.67
CA ASN A 49 6.54 11.56 -5.93
C ASN A 49 5.25 12.38 -5.73
N ASN A 50 5.21 13.58 -6.35
CA ASN A 50 4.07 14.47 -6.31
C ASN A 50 2.84 13.91 -7.02
N THR A 51 3.02 13.15 -8.10
CA THR A 51 1.89 12.60 -8.88
C THR A 51 1.06 11.59 -8.08
N ASN A 52 1.66 10.97 -7.07
CA ASN A 52 0.96 10.04 -6.19
C ASN A 52 -0.07 10.72 -5.28
N TRP A 53 0.03 12.02 -5.03
CA TRP A 53 -0.95 12.76 -4.24
C TRP A 53 -2.34 12.71 -4.87
N GLN A 54 -2.42 12.65 -6.20
CA GLN A 54 -3.66 12.53 -6.94
C GLN A 54 -4.47 11.28 -6.57
N LYS A 55 -3.81 10.20 -6.17
CA LYS A 55 -4.43 8.91 -5.87
C LYS A 55 -5.29 8.92 -4.59
N TRP A 56 -4.96 9.80 -3.65
CA TRP A 56 -5.65 9.89 -2.36
C TRP A 56 -6.36 11.23 -2.12
N TRP A 57 -6.12 12.22 -2.98
CA TRP A 57 -6.73 13.55 -2.83
C TRP A 57 -8.22 13.53 -3.20
N PRO A 58 -9.15 13.97 -2.30
CA PRO A 58 -10.59 13.73 -2.48
C PRO A 58 -11.25 14.40 -3.68
N SER A 59 -10.68 15.49 -4.17
CA SER A 59 -11.30 16.32 -5.24
C SER A 59 -10.40 16.46 -6.46
N PHE A 60 -9.57 15.44 -6.74
CA PHE A 60 -8.65 15.51 -7.87
C PHE A 60 -9.41 15.41 -9.19
N THR A 61 -9.26 16.41 -10.04
CA THR A 61 -9.66 16.38 -11.46
C THR A 61 -8.41 16.36 -12.32
N THR A 62 -8.37 15.50 -13.33
CA THR A 62 -7.20 15.17 -14.17
C THR A 62 -6.59 16.34 -14.94
N THR A 63 -7.15 17.53 -14.84
CA THR A 63 -6.78 18.68 -15.68
C THR A 63 -5.85 19.71 -15.03
N THR A 64 -5.54 19.59 -13.73
CA THR A 64 -4.69 20.58 -13.05
C THR A 64 -3.70 19.93 -12.11
N GLU A 65 -2.44 20.38 -12.12
CA GLU A 65 -1.41 20.02 -11.13
C GLU A 65 -1.72 20.51 -9.70
N ASN A 66 -2.83 21.21 -9.53
CA ASN A 66 -3.23 21.87 -8.32
C ASN A 66 -4.12 20.94 -7.46
N LEU A 67 -3.78 20.81 -6.20
CA LEU A 67 -4.51 20.07 -5.20
C LEU A 67 -5.62 20.96 -4.60
N ASN A 68 -6.78 20.99 -5.23
CA ASN A 68 -7.91 21.77 -4.72
C ASN A 68 -8.70 20.98 -3.70
N TYR A 69 -9.14 21.63 -2.63
CA TYR A 69 -10.04 21.05 -1.65
C TYR A 69 -10.94 22.15 -1.03
N LYS A 70 -12.24 22.05 -1.28
CA LYS A 70 -13.25 23.08 -0.90
C LYS A 70 -12.83 24.45 -1.43
N ASN A 71 -12.65 25.43 -0.52
CA ASN A 71 -12.29 26.82 -0.84
C ASN A 71 -10.77 27.09 -0.79
N TYR A 72 -9.94 26.06 -0.72
CA TYR A 72 -8.47 26.18 -0.70
C TYR A 72 -7.84 25.44 -1.88
N GLN A 73 -6.78 26.05 -2.42
CA GLN A 73 -5.78 25.42 -3.27
C GLN A 73 -4.56 25.09 -2.43
N PHE A 74 -4.16 23.82 -2.42
CA PHE A 74 -2.96 23.37 -1.71
C PHE A 74 -1.80 23.22 -2.69
N LYS A 75 -0.68 23.87 -2.38
CA LYS A 75 0.53 23.84 -3.20
C LYS A 75 1.69 23.31 -2.34
N ILE A 76 2.34 22.24 -2.77
CA ILE A 76 3.54 21.74 -2.14
C ILE A 76 4.67 22.74 -2.42
N ILE A 77 5.32 23.23 -1.37
CA ILE A 77 6.41 24.21 -1.45
C ILE A 77 7.76 23.50 -1.36
N ASN A 78 7.89 22.63 -0.36
CA ASN A 78 9.14 21.95 -0.07
C ASN A 78 8.88 20.57 0.53
N LYS A 79 9.80 19.63 0.29
CA LYS A 79 9.79 18.29 0.85
C LYS A 79 11.13 17.97 1.47
N ASN A 80 11.11 17.62 2.73
CA ASN A 80 12.24 17.11 3.49
C ASN A 80 11.97 15.66 3.91
N ILE A 81 12.93 15.04 4.58
CA ILE A 81 12.86 13.62 4.96
C ILE A 81 11.56 13.26 5.68
N ASN A 82 11.08 14.09 6.61
CA ASN A 82 9.91 13.81 7.46
C ASN A 82 8.87 14.93 7.41
N VAL A 83 9.03 15.94 6.58
CA VAL A 83 8.16 17.12 6.56
C VAL A 83 7.87 17.54 5.13
N VAL A 84 6.60 17.74 4.81
CA VAL A 84 6.16 18.42 3.58
C VAL A 84 5.60 19.78 3.97
N GLU A 85 6.15 20.85 3.41
CA GLU A 85 5.67 22.21 3.57
C GLU A 85 4.66 22.53 2.46
N ILE A 86 3.48 22.99 2.85
CA ILE A 86 2.33 23.16 1.96
C ILE A 86 1.72 24.54 2.20
N ALA A 87 1.50 25.30 1.14
CA ALA A 87 0.68 26.49 1.17
C ALA A 87 -0.78 26.13 0.92
N ALA A 88 -1.66 26.50 1.83
CA ALA A 88 -3.11 26.51 1.63
C ALA A 88 -3.51 27.93 1.22
N ILE A 89 -3.93 28.11 -0.01
CA ILE A 89 -4.20 29.40 -0.66
C ILE A 89 -5.69 29.52 -0.91
N ASN A 90 -6.28 30.63 -0.48
CA ASN A 90 -7.62 31.06 -0.88
C ASN A 90 -7.56 32.51 -1.42
N ASP A 91 -8.69 33.06 -1.88
CA ASP A 91 -8.75 34.39 -2.49
C ASP A 91 -8.26 35.53 -1.57
N GLN A 92 -8.15 35.28 -0.27
CA GLN A 92 -7.84 36.31 0.74
C GLN A 92 -6.45 36.13 1.38
N ASP A 93 -6.01 34.85 1.56
CA ASP A 93 -4.84 34.54 2.36
C ASP A 93 -4.04 33.36 1.81
N THR A 94 -2.74 33.36 2.14
CA THR A 94 -1.87 32.17 2.00
C THR A 94 -1.45 31.71 3.39
N ILE A 95 -1.81 30.47 3.73
CA ILE A 95 -1.53 29.87 5.03
C ILE A 95 -0.46 28.78 4.83
N TYR A 96 0.69 28.95 5.48
CA TYR A 96 1.77 27.94 5.44
C TYR A 96 1.50 26.85 6.46
N THR A 97 1.51 25.62 6.00
CA THR A 97 1.21 24.43 6.79
C THR A 97 2.33 23.40 6.68
N LYS A 98 2.41 22.49 7.63
CA LYS A 98 3.39 21.40 7.64
C LYS A 98 2.69 20.07 7.85
N LEU A 99 2.99 19.13 6.97
CA LEU A 99 2.62 17.71 7.10
C LEU A 99 3.87 16.97 7.61
N ILE A 100 3.79 16.40 8.81
CA ILE A 100 4.93 15.85 9.54
C ILE A 100 4.72 14.35 9.69
N LEU A 101 5.72 13.55 9.29
CA LEU A 101 5.81 12.13 9.56
C LEU A 101 6.47 11.89 10.92
N ALA A 102 5.81 11.15 11.77
CA ALA A 102 6.34 10.67 13.05
C ALA A 102 6.21 9.15 13.14
N PRO A 103 7.28 8.38 12.85
CA PRO A 103 7.26 6.93 12.98
C PRO A 103 6.90 6.49 14.40
N LEU A 104 6.01 5.50 14.55
CA LEU A 104 5.55 4.99 15.83
C LEU A 104 6.03 3.55 16.06
N LYS A 105 5.87 2.68 15.04
CA LYS A 105 6.31 1.29 15.00
C LYS A 105 6.76 0.95 13.59
N THR A 106 7.20 -0.27 13.35
CA THR A 106 7.68 -0.74 12.03
C THR A 106 6.62 -0.56 10.93
N ASP A 107 5.36 -0.81 11.27
CA ASP A 107 4.20 -0.83 10.37
C ASP A 107 3.12 0.19 10.75
N THR A 108 3.47 1.17 11.57
CA THR A 108 2.50 2.18 12.04
C THR A 108 3.20 3.53 12.19
N ILE A 109 2.59 4.56 11.62
CA ILE A 109 3.10 5.93 11.67
C ILE A 109 2.02 6.88 12.18
N ASN A 110 2.43 7.99 12.76
CA ASN A 110 1.58 9.17 12.96
C ASN A 110 1.89 10.20 11.87
N VAL A 111 0.85 10.73 11.26
CA VAL A 111 0.93 11.85 10.33
C VAL A 111 0.23 13.03 10.97
N ILE A 112 0.96 14.14 11.12
CA ILE A 112 0.50 15.34 11.79
C ILE A 112 0.44 16.47 10.77
N TRP A 113 -0.75 17.06 10.57
CA TRP A 113 -0.90 18.24 9.72
C TRP A 113 -1.12 19.46 10.63
N THR A 114 -0.22 20.45 10.56
CA THR A 114 -0.22 21.57 11.50
C THR A 114 0.04 22.92 10.85
N THR A 115 -0.50 23.97 11.45
CA THR A 115 -0.20 25.38 11.14
C THR A 115 -0.42 26.27 12.37
N HIS A 116 0.03 27.52 12.26
CA HIS A 116 -0.10 28.52 13.30
C HIS A 116 -0.80 29.77 12.76
N PHE A 117 -1.70 30.32 13.56
CA PHE A 117 -2.37 31.57 13.29
C PHE A 117 -2.05 32.60 14.37
N SER A 118 -1.73 33.84 13.97
CA SER A 118 -1.77 34.99 14.87
C SER A 118 -3.15 35.64 14.79
N THR A 119 -3.83 35.78 15.93
CA THR A 119 -5.19 36.35 15.99
C THR A 119 -5.21 37.88 16.06
N GLY A 120 -4.07 38.52 16.37
CA GLY A 120 -3.96 39.94 16.53
C GLY A 120 -4.73 40.49 17.75
N SER A 121 -4.86 41.82 17.81
CA SER A 121 -5.52 42.52 18.92
C SER A 121 -6.96 42.98 18.60
N ASN A 122 -7.42 42.91 17.35
CA ASN A 122 -8.79 43.30 17.00
C ASN A 122 -9.77 42.15 17.30
N PRO A 123 -10.83 42.35 18.12
CA PRO A 123 -11.74 41.30 18.57
C PRO A 123 -12.51 40.66 17.40
N LEU A 124 -12.88 41.42 16.38
CA LEU A 124 -13.56 40.86 15.18
C LEU A 124 -12.61 39.97 14.37
N LYS A 125 -11.35 40.41 14.19
CA LYS A 125 -10.32 39.57 13.52
C LYS A 125 -10.02 38.32 14.33
N LYS A 126 -10.02 38.39 15.69
CA LYS A 126 -9.84 37.17 16.52
C LYS A 126 -10.90 36.13 16.24
N VAL A 127 -12.18 36.51 16.19
CA VAL A 127 -13.29 35.61 15.93
C VAL A 127 -13.19 35.02 14.50
N GLN A 128 -12.90 35.86 13.51
CA GLN A 128 -12.73 35.42 12.12
C GLN A 128 -11.55 34.42 11.98
N THR A 129 -10.40 34.72 12.59
CA THR A 129 -9.23 33.85 12.59
C THR A 129 -9.52 32.50 13.28
N TYR A 130 -10.27 32.54 14.39
CA TYR A 130 -10.71 31.34 15.09
C TYR A 130 -11.61 30.44 14.21
N GLN A 131 -12.56 31.06 13.51
CA GLN A 131 -13.43 30.31 12.57
C GLN A 131 -12.62 29.68 11.42
N LYS A 132 -11.70 30.46 10.80
CA LYS A 132 -10.78 29.95 9.76
C LYS A 132 -9.92 28.79 10.30
N ALA A 133 -9.40 28.92 11.51
CA ALA A 133 -8.60 27.88 12.14
C ALA A 133 -9.40 26.59 12.39
N LYS A 134 -10.65 26.71 12.85
CA LYS A 134 -11.57 25.59 13.04
C LYS A 134 -11.92 24.90 11.71
N GLU A 135 -12.21 25.67 10.67
CA GLU A 135 -12.49 25.19 9.33
C GLU A 135 -11.29 24.42 8.77
N LEU A 136 -10.10 25.01 8.80
CA LEU A 136 -8.89 24.38 8.29
C LEU A 136 -8.52 23.11 9.06
N LYS A 137 -8.79 23.05 10.38
CA LYS A 137 -8.65 21.84 11.18
C LYS A 137 -9.55 20.70 10.65
N SER A 138 -10.80 21.00 10.29
CA SER A 138 -11.73 20.05 9.68
C SER A 138 -11.17 19.54 8.36
N HIS A 139 -10.69 20.44 7.49
CA HIS A 139 -10.09 20.08 6.22
C HIS A 139 -8.88 19.16 6.40
N PHE A 140 -7.96 19.48 7.31
CA PHE A 140 -6.81 18.60 7.62
C PHE A 140 -7.26 17.21 8.07
N THR A 141 -8.28 17.14 8.92
CA THR A 141 -8.82 15.86 9.40
C THR A 141 -9.40 15.03 8.26
N GLU A 142 -10.18 15.66 7.38
CA GLU A 142 -10.80 15.00 6.23
C GLU A 142 -9.74 14.51 5.22
N LEU A 143 -8.73 15.35 4.92
CA LEU A 143 -7.62 14.99 4.03
C LEU A 143 -6.74 13.88 4.61
N LEU A 144 -6.42 13.93 5.90
CA LEU A 144 -5.69 12.86 6.59
C LEU A 144 -6.48 11.54 6.60
N ASN A 145 -7.81 11.59 6.74
CA ASN A 145 -8.66 10.39 6.64
C ASN A 145 -8.66 9.81 5.22
N SER A 146 -8.64 10.63 4.19
CA SER A 146 -8.52 10.18 2.80
C SER A 146 -7.16 9.53 2.55
N MET A 147 -6.07 10.18 3.01
CA MET A 147 -4.71 9.62 2.96
C MET A 147 -4.64 8.28 3.68
N LYS A 148 -5.21 8.18 4.89
CA LYS A 148 -5.26 6.96 5.68
C LYS A 148 -5.94 5.82 4.92
N LYS A 149 -7.14 6.07 4.37
CA LYS A 149 -7.87 5.06 3.58
C LYS A 149 -7.08 4.53 2.39
N PHE A 150 -6.32 5.41 1.74
CA PHE A 150 -5.46 5.01 0.62
C PHE A 150 -4.25 4.20 1.08
N LEU A 151 -3.52 4.68 2.10
CA LEU A 151 -2.29 4.06 2.57
C LEU A 151 -2.52 2.75 3.34
N GLU A 152 -3.70 2.52 3.89
CA GLU A 152 -4.08 1.25 4.54
C GLU A 152 -4.71 0.24 3.55
N ASN A 153 -4.74 0.56 2.26
CA ASN A 153 -5.25 -0.32 1.22
C ASN A 153 -4.09 -0.88 0.37
N ASP A 154 -3.69 -2.11 0.66
CA ASP A 154 -2.60 -2.79 -0.06
C ASP A 154 -2.84 -2.84 -1.57
N GLU A 155 -4.08 -3.05 -2.02
CA GLU A 155 -4.41 -3.09 -3.43
C GLU A 155 -4.19 -1.71 -4.12
N ALA A 156 -4.46 -0.62 -3.42
CA ALA A 156 -4.18 0.73 -3.91
C ALA A 156 -2.68 1.03 -3.99
N ILE A 157 -1.88 0.45 -3.08
CA ILE A 157 -0.43 0.66 -3.01
C ILE A 157 0.32 -0.26 -3.97
N TYR A 158 0.00 -1.57 -3.94
CA TYR A 158 0.76 -2.61 -4.65
C TYR A 158 0.06 -3.11 -5.92
N SER A 159 -1.15 -2.62 -6.22
CA SER A 159 -2.00 -3.06 -7.34
C SER A 159 -2.50 -4.51 -7.23
N PHE A 160 -2.28 -5.13 -6.09
CA PHE A 160 -2.70 -6.50 -5.78
C PHE A 160 -3.16 -6.59 -4.32
N LYS A 161 -4.18 -7.41 -4.07
CA LYS A 161 -4.58 -7.78 -2.72
C LYS A 161 -3.58 -8.80 -2.18
N ILE A 162 -2.82 -8.43 -1.16
CA ILE A 162 -1.79 -9.29 -0.56
C ILE A 162 -2.33 -9.88 0.73
N GLU A 163 -2.29 -11.20 0.85
CA GLU A 163 -2.76 -11.93 2.02
C GLU A 163 -1.61 -12.72 2.67
N LYS A 164 -1.69 -12.91 3.98
CA LYS A 164 -0.78 -13.80 4.73
C LYS A 164 -1.45 -15.14 4.96
N THR A 165 -0.75 -16.21 4.62
CA THR A 165 -1.18 -17.59 4.84
C THR A 165 -0.03 -18.45 5.37
N LYS A 166 -0.25 -19.75 5.49
CA LYS A 166 0.76 -20.73 5.95
C LYS A 166 0.93 -21.84 4.94
N VAL A 167 2.07 -22.50 4.97
CA VAL A 167 2.31 -23.72 4.21
C VAL A 167 1.41 -24.83 4.74
N ASN A 168 0.52 -25.35 3.87
CA ASN A 168 -0.39 -26.47 4.23
C ASN A 168 0.13 -27.82 3.73
N ASP A 169 0.71 -27.84 2.51
CA ASP A 169 1.16 -29.06 1.83
C ASP A 169 2.69 -29.02 1.65
N PRO A 170 3.46 -29.43 2.67
CA PRO A 170 4.90 -29.26 2.65
C PRO A 170 5.63 -30.25 1.76
N LEU A 171 4.98 -31.36 1.34
CA LEU A 171 5.63 -32.44 0.59
C LEU A 171 5.38 -32.30 -0.91
N LEU A 172 6.44 -32.22 -1.69
CA LEU A 172 6.38 -31.93 -3.12
C LEU A 172 7.14 -33.01 -3.91
N LEU A 173 6.53 -33.54 -4.98
CA LEU A 173 7.23 -34.21 -6.03
C LEU A 173 7.67 -33.19 -7.08
N SER A 174 8.95 -33.10 -7.41
CA SER A 174 9.49 -32.06 -8.28
C SER A 174 10.44 -32.58 -9.34
N SER A 175 10.54 -31.84 -10.44
CA SER A 175 11.54 -32.01 -11.48
C SER A 175 12.05 -30.66 -11.96
N LYS A 176 13.27 -30.63 -12.51
CA LYS A 176 13.91 -29.42 -13.02
C LYS A 176 14.37 -29.63 -14.47
N PHE A 177 14.33 -28.53 -15.23
CA PHE A 177 14.92 -28.50 -16.57
C PHE A 177 15.50 -27.09 -16.86
N LYS A 178 16.31 -27.01 -17.91
CA LYS A 178 16.93 -25.75 -18.36
C LYS A 178 16.53 -25.45 -19.79
N THR A 179 16.36 -24.15 -20.08
CA THR A 179 16.05 -23.65 -21.42
C THR A 179 16.89 -22.43 -21.73
N HIS A 180 17.11 -22.13 -23.02
CA HIS A 180 17.80 -20.91 -23.46
C HIS A 180 16.92 -19.67 -23.40
N ASN A 181 15.60 -19.83 -23.45
CA ASN A 181 14.63 -18.75 -23.33
C ASN A 181 13.70 -19.03 -22.15
N TYR A 182 12.84 -18.07 -21.82
CA TYR A 182 11.77 -18.30 -20.86
C TYR A 182 10.96 -19.55 -21.29
N PRO A 183 10.68 -20.48 -20.38
CA PRO A 183 10.05 -21.77 -20.74
C PRO A 183 8.67 -21.56 -21.33
N THR A 184 8.38 -22.30 -22.39
CA THR A 184 7.07 -22.31 -23.05
C THR A 184 6.05 -23.09 -22.20
N THR A 185 4.76 -22.78 -22.38
CA THR A 185 3.67 -23.55 -21.75
C THR A 185 3.77 -25.03 -22.05
N THR A 186 4.13 -25.39 -23.28
CA THR A 186 4.27 -26.79 -23.69
C THR A 186 5.39 -27.51 -22.93
N GLU A 187 6.54 -26.87 -22.75
CA GLU A 187 7.68 -27.44 -21.98
C GLU A 187 7.31 -27.64 -20.52
N ILE A 188 6.66 -26.65 -19.89
CA ILE A 188 6.20 -26.73 -18.51
C ILE A 188 5.19 -27.88 -18.33
N TYR A 189 4.19 -27.96 -19.18
CA TYR A 189 3.13 -28.97 -19.07
C TYR A 189 3.58 -30.37 -19.46
N LYS A 190 4.63 -30.51 -20.27
CA LYS A 190 5.30 -31.80 -20.47
C LYS A 190 5.83 -32.36 -19.16
N VAL A 191 6.51 -31.49 -18.34
CA VAL A 191 7.04 -31.91 -17.05
C VAL A 191 5.91 -32.15 -16.03
N ILE A 192 4.85 -31.33 -16.03
CA ILE A 192 3.66 -31.56 -15.20
C ILE A 192 3.06 -32.94 -15.52
N LYS A 193 2.92 -33.28 -16.78
CA LYS A 193 2.41 -34.61 -17.21
C LYS A 193 3.31 -35.74 -16.70
N GLU A 194 4.63 -35.64 -16.88
CA GLU A 194 5.58 -36.65 -16.39
C GLU A 194 5.48 -36.84 -14.86
N LEU A 195 5.32 -35.75 -14.08
CA LEU A 195 5.12 -35.82 -12.64
C LEU A 195 3.79 -36.52 -12.30
N LYS A 196 2.69 -36.19 -13.00
CA LYS A 196 1.39 -36.83 -12.80
C LYS A 196 1.40 -38.31 -13.14
N ASP A 197 2.05 -38.68 -14.23
CA ASP A 197 2.23 -40.08 -14.60
C ASP A 197 2.95 -40.88 -13.50
N GLN A 198 3.97 -40.29 -12.83
CA GLN A 198 4.65 -40.89 -11.68
C GLN A 198 3.77 -41.00 -10.44
N ILE A 199 2.95 -39.98 -10.17
CA ILE A 199 2.00 -39.94 -9.05
C ILE A 199 1.01 -41.10 -9.19
N VAL A 200 0.46 -41.30 -10.39
CA VAL A 200 -0.47 -42.38 -10.69
C VAL A 200 0.24 -43.74 -10.57
N LEU A 201 1.44 -43.90 -11.19
CA LEU A 201 2.22 -45.15 -11.17
C LEU A 201 2.56 -45.61 -9.74
N LYS A 202 2.81 -44.69 -8.83
CA LYS A 202 3.21 -44.97 -7.44
C LYS A 202 2.03 -44.94 -6.44
N ASP A 203 0.81 -44.89 -6.91
CA ASP A 203 -0.40 -44.80 -6.09
C ASP A 203 -0.31 -43.68 -5.01
N ILE A 204 0.04 -42.49 -5.45
CA ILE A 204 0.14 -41.25 -4.66
C ILE A 204 -1.08 -40.38 -5.01
N LYS A 205 -1.45 -39.46 -4.10
CA LYS A 205 -2.50 -38.45 -4.36
C LYS A 205 -1.91 -37.07 -4.44
N GLU A 206 -2.31 -36.31 -5.46
CA GLU A 206 -2.09 -34.86 -5.51
C GLU A 206 -2.91 -34.20 -4.39
N THR A 207 -2.30 -33.23 -3.67
CA THR A 207 -2.99 -32.48 -2.60
C THR A 207 -3.18 -31.01 -2.96
N GLY A 208 -2.63 -30.55 -4.08
CA GLY A 208 -2.74 -29.17 -4.54
C GLY A 208 -2.41 -29.01 -6.02
N ASN A 209 -2.51 -27.79 -6.51
CA ASN A 209 -2.22 -27.45 -7.88
C ASN A 209 -0.71 -27.55 -8.21
N PRO A 210 -0.32 -27.77 -9.47
CA PRO A 210 1.08 -27.70 -9.88
C PRO A 210 1.69 -26.32 -9.52
N MET A 211 2.94 -26.36 -9.08
CA MET A 211 3.74 -25.21 -8.69
C MET A 211 4.87 -25.00 -9.69
N LEU A 212 5.15 -23.75 -10.01
CA LEU A 212 6.17 -23.34 -10.97
C LEU A 212 7.10 -22.30 -10.34
N HIS A 213 8.41 -22.51 -10.46
CA HIS A 213 9.42 -21.49 -10.20
C HIS A 213 10.35 -21.42 -11.41
N VAL A 214 10.50 -20.22 -11.98
CA VAL A 214 11.40 -19.93 -13.09
C VAL A 214 12.47 -18.96 -12.61
N ARG A 215 13.72 -19.33 -12.75
CA ARG A 215 14.87 -18.49 -12.39
C ARG A 215 15.77 -18.27 -13.59
N MET A 216 16.07 -17.02 -13.90
CA MET A 216 17.12 -16.70 -14.86
C MET A 216 18.49 -16.99 -14.24
N LEU A 217 19.30 -17.79 -14.91
CA LEU A 217 20.65 -18.14 -14.48
C LEU A 217 21.67 -17.13 -15.01
N ASP A 218 21.48 -16.71 -16.26
CA ASP A 218 22.25 -15.69 -16.95
C ASP A 218 21.39 -15.02 -18.04
N SER A 219 21.97 -14.19 -18.88
CA SER A 219 21.25 -13.38 -19.89
C SER A 219 20.39 -14.20 -20.88
N SER A 220 20.59 -15.51 -20.99
CA SER A 220 19.92 -16.36 -21.98
C SER A 220 19.48 -17.73 -21.45
N ASN A 221 19.85 -18.08 -20.22
CA ASN A 221 19.56 -19.40 -19.67
C ASN A 221 18.61 -19.30 -18.47
N TYR A 222 17.61 -20.16 -18.45
CA TYR A 222 16.62 -20.28 -17.40
C TYR A 222 16.65 -21.67 -16.77
N GLU A 223 16.52 -21.74 -15.44
CA GLU A 223 16.22 -22.99 -14.73
C GLU A 223 14.75 -22.94 -14.29
N THR A 224 14.01 -23.95 -14.66
CA THR A 224 12.61 -24.10 -14.31
C THR A 224 12.45 -25.29 -13.39
N MET A 225 11.79 -25.08 -12.25
CA MET A 225 11.37 -26.14 -11.35
C MET A 225 9.85 -26.24 -11.38
N VAL A 226 9.36 -27.43 -11.64
CA VAL A 226 7.93 -27.79 -11.54
C VAL A 226 7.78 -28.75 -10.38
N ALA A 227 6.75 -28.52 -9.55
CA ALA A 227 6.45 -29.39 -8.41
C ALA A 227 4.94 -29.63 -8.29
N ILE A 228 4.55 -30.76 -7.74
CA ILE A 228 3.16 -31.09 -7.40
C ILE A 228 3.11 -31.49 -5.94
N PRO A 229 2.24 -30.86 -5.11
CA PRO A 229 2.00 -31.27 -3.74
C PRO A 229 1.44 -32.70 -3.69
N ILE A 230 1.97 -33.53 -2.78
CA ILE A 230 1.62 -34.93 -2.63
C ILE A 230 1.40 -35.34 -1.18
N ASN A 231 0.65 -36.41 -0.96
CA ASN A 231 0.23 -36.85 0.37
C ASN A 231 1.21 -37.80 1.09
N LYS A 232 2.16 -38.41 0.38
CA LYS A 232 3.13 -39.32 0.99
C LYS A 232 4.50 -39.28 0.32
N GLU A 233 5.55 -39.52 1.10
CA GLU A 233 6.94 -39.58 0.65
C GLU A 233 7.28 -40.99 0.13
N ILE A 234 7.85 -41.04 -1.07
CA ILE A 234 8.31 -42.28 -1.70
C ILE A 234 9.65 -42.00 -2.41
N LEU A 235 10.49 -42.99 -2.53
CA LEU A 235 11.73 -42.89 -3.30
C LEU A 235 11.44 -42.85 -4.80
N PHE A 236 12.11 -41.95 -5.50
CA PHE A 236 12.05 -41.79 -6.94
C PHE A 236 13.46 -41.92 -7.55
N ASP A 237 13.52 -42.21 -8.84
CA ASP A 237 14.76 -42.22 -9.62
C ASP A 237 15.29 -40.76 -9.82
N ASN A 238 16.56 -40.66 -10.25
CA ASN A 238 17.33 -39.41 -10.34
C ASN A 238 16.69 -38.25 -11.10
N LYS A 239 15.66 -38.46 -11.90
CA LYS A 239 14.94 -37.43 -12.65
C LYS A 239 13.95 -36.65 -11.77
N PHE A 240 13.42 -37.30 -10.72
CA PHE A 240 12.41 -36.75 -9.83
C PHE A 240 12.93 -36.66 -8.39
N ALA A 241 12.56 -35.61 -7.72
CA ALA A 241 13.01 -35.39 -6.35
C ALA A 241 11.85 -35.03 -5.44
N ILE A 242 11.83 -35.64 -4.24
CA ILE A 242 10.99 -35.18 -3.15
C ILE A 242 11.62 -33.94 -2.54
N LYS A 243 10.81 -32.93 -2.36
CA LYS A 243 11.17 -31.70 -1.64
C LYS A 243 10.20 -31.45 -0.49
N LYS A 244 10.74 -30.95 0.61
CA LYS A 244 9.92 -30.50 1.75
C LYS A 244 9.97 -28.97 1.82
N MET A 245 8.82 -28.35 1.80
CA MET A 245 8.72 -26.92 2.07
C MET A 245 8.96 -26.68 3.56
N ILE A 246 9.63 -25.58 3.87
CA ILE A 246 9.78 -25.12 5.25
C ILE A 246 8.41 -24.66 5.73
N LEU A 247 7.94 -25.21 6.84
CA LEU A 247 6.70 -24.76 7.46
C LEU A 247 6.89 -23.33 7.97
N GLY A 248 6.04 -22.42 7.52
CA GLY A 248 6.16 -21.01 7.82
C GLY A 248 5.02 -20.20 7.20
N ASN A 249 5.17 -18.89 7.27
CA ASN A 249 4.22 -17.96 6.68
C ASN A 249 4.51 -17.75 5.19
N LEU A 250 3.46 -17.44 4.45
CA LEU A 250 3.51 -17.10 3.03
C LEU A 250 2.77 -15.78 2.82
N LEU A 251 3.31 -14.91 1.99
CA LEU A 251 2.50 -13.91 1.28
C LEU A 251 1.90 -14.57 0.06
N VAL A 252 0.67 -14.22 -0.26
CA VAL A 252 -0.03 -14.73 -1.44
C VAL A 252 -0.86 -13.64 -2.08
N THR A 253 -0.91 -13.66 -3.41
CA THR A 253 -1.83 -12.85 -4.20
C THR A 253 -2.43 -13.65 -5.35
N ASP A 254 -3.69 -13.37 -5.66
CA ASP A 254 -4.36 -13.90 -6.84
C ASP A 254 -3.96 -13.10 -8.07
N VAL A 255 -3.73 -13.80 -9.17
CA VAL A 255 -3.34 -13.19 -10.45
C VAL A 255 -4.23 -13.71 -11.55
N LYS A 256 -4.77 -12.79 -12.34
CA LYS A 256 -5.48 -13.12 -13.57
C LYS A 256 -4.73 -12.55 -14.76
N GLY A 257 -4.48 -13.40 -15.77
CA GLY A 257 -3.79 -13.05 -17.00
C GLY A 257 -2.49 -13.80 -17.22
N GLY A 258 -1.78 -13.44 -18.29
CA GLY A 258 -0.55 -14.11 -18.73
C GLY A 258 0.70 -13.70 -17.95
N VAL A 259 1.86 -14.13 -18.46
CA VAL A 259 3.19 -13.99 -17.83
C VAL A 259 3.50 -12.57 -17.39
N ALA A 260 3.11 -11.56 -18.18
CA ALA A 260 3.36 -10.15 -17.81
C ALA A 260 2.63 -9.73 -16.52
N ASN A 261 1.39 -10.22 -16.29
CA ASN A 261 0.65 -9.94 -15.06
C ASN A 261 1.20 -10.74 -13.87
N ILE A 262 1.65 -11.96 -14.12
CA ILE A 262 2.33 -12.78 -13.11
C ILE A 262 3.62 -12.09 -12.64
N GLN A 263 4.41 -11.54 -13.57
CA GLN A 263 5.61 -10.77 -13.22
C GLN A 263 5.29 -9.55 -12.37
N LYS A 264 4.23 -8.78 -12.72
CA LYS A 264 3.77 -7.66 -11.89
C LYS A 264 3.40 -8.07 -10.47
N ALA A 265 2.82 -9.26 -10.29
CA ALA A 265 2.50 -9.79 -8.97
C ALA A 265 3.76 -10.14 -8.18
N TYR A 266 4.77 -10.73 -8.83
CA TYR A 266 6.10 -10.93 -8.21
C TYR A 266 6.71 -9.61 -7.77
N ASP A 267 6.74 -8.60 -8.65
CA ASP A 267 7.31 -7.27 -8.37
C ASP A 267 6.56 -6.57 -7.21
N ALA A 268 5.23 -6.75 -7.14
CA ALA A 268 4.41 -6.20 -6.06
C ALA A 268 4.73 -6.85 -4.71
N LEU A 269 4.88 -8.19 -4.68
CA LEU A 269 5.23 -8.92 -3.47
C LEU A 269 6.67 -8.63 -3.02
N ASP A 270 7.62 -8.49 -3.95
CA ASP A 270 8.99 -8.04 -3.64
C ASP A 270 8.99 -6.63 -3.02
N THR A 271 8.21 -5.71 -3.59
CA THR A 271 8.05 -4.37 -3.04
C THR A 271 7.44 -4.40 -1.64
N TYR A 272 6.41 -5.23 -1.44
CA TYR A 272 5.78 -5.42 -0.13
C TYR A 272 6.78 -5.94 0.91
N ILE A 273 7.59 -6.94 0.55
CA ILE A 273 8.63 -7.51 1.40
C ILE A 273 9.64 -6.44 1.82
N LEU A 274 10.12 -5.64 0.87
CA LEU A 274 11.06 -4.54 1.12
C LEU A 274 10.45 -3.46 2.03
N ASP A 275 9.24 -3.03 1.74
CA ASP A 275 8.55 -1.99 2.51
C ASP A 275 8.31 -2.43 3.96
N HIS A 276 7.94 -3.70 4.18
CA HIS A 276 7.68 -4.27 5.50
C HIS A 276 8.92 -4.86 6.18
N ARG A 277 10.10 -4.75 5.54
CA ARG A 277 11.37 -5.30 6.06
C ARG A 277 11.27 -6.80 6.41
N LEU A 278 10.51 -7.54 5.62
CA LEU A 278 10.37 -8.98 5.76
C LEU A 278 11.58 -9.69 5.14
N ILE A 279 11.83 -10.90 5.58
CA ILE A 279 12.87 -11.76 5.00
C ILE A 279 12.19 -12.90 4.26
N SER A 280 12.58 -13.12 3.00
CA SER A 280 12.14 -14.28 2.22
C SER A 280 13.25 -15.34 2.21
N PRO A 281 13.10 -16.44 2.95
CA PRO A 281 14.16 -17.44 3.13
C PRO A 281 14.20 -18.50 2.02
N ALA A 282 13.17 -18.56 1.18
CA ALA A 282 13.02 -19.60 0.17
C ALA A 282 12.49 -19.03 -1.15
N MET A 283 12.56 -19.84 -2.19
CA MET A 283 12.15 -19.45 -3.55
C MET A 283 10.64 -19.14 -3.58
N PRO A 284 10.24 -18.00 -4.17
CA PRO A 284 8.85 -17.74 -4.50
C PRO A 284 8.38 -18.70 -5.60
N TYR A 285 7.07 -18.90 -5.69
CA TYR A 285 6.51 -19.80 -6.69
C TYR A 285 5.12 -19.37 -7.14
N GLU A 286 4.75 -19.79 -8.32
CA GLU A 286 3.42 -19.68 -8.89
C GLU A 286 2.67 -20.99 -8.71
N SER A 287 1.41 -20.97 -8.26
CA SER A 287 0.49 -22.10 -8.28
C SER A 287 -0.45 -21.96 -9.48
N LEU A 288 -0.45 -22.96 -10.36
CA LEU A 288 -1.18 -22.96 -11.63
C LEU A 288 -2.62 -23.45 -11.41
N ILE A 289 -3.58 -22.53 -11.33
CA ILE A 289 -5.01 -22.88 -11.16
C ILE A 289 -5.60 -23.30 -12.50
N THR A 290 -5.41 -22.47 -13.54
CA THR A 290 -5.88 -22.77 -14.89
C THR A 290 -4.95 -23.75 -15.58
N ASN A 291 -5.52 -24.78 -16.24
CA ASN A 291 -4.77 -25.61 -17.16
C ASN A 291 -4.53 -24.86 -18.47
N ARG A 292 -3.30 -24.33 -18.64
CA ARG A 292 -2.91 -23.46 -19.75
C ARG A 292 -2.78 -24.17 -21.10
N ILE A 293 -2.81 -25.51 -21.14
CA ILE A 293 -2.88 -26.26 -22.40
C ILE A 293 -4.32 -26.26 -22.93
N LEU A 294 -5.30 -26.28 -22.03
CA LEU A 294 -6.72 -26.29 -22.41
C LEU A 294 -7.29 -24.87 -22.61
N GLU A 295 -6.65 -23.85 -22.02
CA GLU A 295 -7.05 -22.44 -22.17
C GLU A 295 -5.99 -21.65 -22.93
N SER A 296 -6.27 -21.39 -24.19
CA SER A 296 -5.38 -20.64 -25.08
C SER A 296 -5.42 -19.12 -24.86
N ASP A 297 -6.52 -18.61 -24.30
CA ASP A 297 -6.65 -17.19 -23.97
C ASP A 297 -5.93 -16.88 -22.66
N THR A 298 -4.76 -16.28 -22.77
CA THR A 298 -3.91 -15.96 -21.62
C THR A 298 -4.58 -14.97 -20.65
N SER A 299 -5.55 -14.18 -21.10
CA SER A 299 -6.27 -13.24 -20.23
C SER A 299 -7.16 -13.95 -19.20
N LYS A 300 -7.49 -15.23 -19.44
CA LYS A 300 -8.32 -16.06 -18.55
C LYS A 300 -7.49 -16.93 -17.60
N TRP A 301 -6.16 -16.90 -17.72
CA TRP A 301 -5.34 -17.68 -16.81
C TRP A 301 -5.50 -17.18 -15.39
N GLU A 302 -5.69 -18.10 -14.48
CA GLU A 302 -5.75 -17.83 -13.03
C GLU A 302 -4.60 -18.55 -12.36
N SER A 303 -3.91 -17.82 -11.48
CA SER A 303 -2.76 -18.31 -10.73
C SER A 303 -2.75 -17.64 -9.35
N LYS A 304 -1.97 -18.23 -8.43
CA LYS A 304 -1.57 -17.58 -7.19
C LYS A 304 -0.06 -17.47 -7.13
N VAL A 305 0.46 -16.31 -6.77
CA VAL A 305 1.89 -16.12 -6.53
C VAL A 305 2.13 -16.14 -5.04
N TYR A 306 3.10 -16.94 -4.62
CA TYR A 306 3.46 -17.15 -3.22
C TYR A 306 4.91 -16.74 -2.94
N TYR A 307 5.11 -16.06 -1.81
CA TYR A 307 6.42 -15.72 -1.26
C TYR A 307 6.54 -16.24 0.17
N PRO A 308 7.47 -17.18 0.46
CA PRO A 308 7.80 -17.57 1.83
C PRO A 308 8.39 -16.38 2.59
N ILE A 309 7.92 -16.16 3.83
CA ILE A 309 8.38 -15.07 4.70
C ILE A 309 8.60 -15.52 6.15
N PHE A 310 9.50 -14.81 6.85
CA PHE A 310 9.68 -14.85 8.30
C PHE A 310 9.21 -13.55 8.93
#